data_38b183b63839f18f42b6292a03533aa2
#
_entry.id   38b183b63839f18f42b6292a03533aa2
#
_cell.length_a   1.000
_cell.length_b   1.000
_cell.length_c   1.000
_cell.angle_alpha   90.00
_cell.angle_beta   90.00
_cell.angle_gamma   90.00
#
_symmetry.space_group_name_H-M   'P 1'
#
loop_
_entity.id
_entity.type
_entity.pdbx_description
1 polymer ?
#
loop_
_entity_poly.entity_id
_entity_poly.type
_entity_poly.pdbx_seq_one_letter_code
_entity_poly.pdbx_strand_id
1 'polypeptide(L)'
;MARVLRGALLLAALVCGSAAWADPPQDSGHINALTFGILPIGGPSESLAAWRPMLDDLSRTLHLPIHSLSVSTYEGLGQAMAEERVDFAFVSGRLALDAVVHDRMQVIAQLTRSNGSRGYYSVLLVAKDSPIRNLDDLFRRPGKLRYARGEVLSVSGYLVPETQVFANRRLDSDTFFANVTVDNHQNNALAVANNEADIASNNTADMERFAERFPDQYARLRVLWTSSLIPHAVVVIRTDLPAELRQRVAAALTSYAKGKNAQAELAKLHLIHDISGFSPAGNETLVPFADIEFNLDRRRAYSAQWVSDAAMQTRLKKIDAEHEALVRQLMAPSTP
;
A
#
# COMPACT_ATOMS: atom_id res chain seq x y z
N MET A 1 6.63 100.45 12.83
CA MET A 1 5.22 99.97 12.79
C MET A 1 5.21 98.52 12.49
N ALA A 2 5.16 97.66 13.50
CA ALA A 2 5.14 96.22 13.31
C ALA A 2 4.08 95.60 14.19
N ARG A 3 3.11 94.92 13.60
CA ARG A 3 2.01 94.19 14.29
C ARG A 3 2.40 92.74 14.48
N VAL A 4 2.46 92.28 15.72
CA VAL A 4 2.66 90.95 16.20
C VAL A 4 1.32 90.21 16.06
N LEU A 5 1.30 89.03 15.37
CA LEU A 5 0.20 88.09 15.42
C LEU A 5 0.67 86.80 16.12
N ARG A 6 0.03 86.56 17.25
CA ARG A 6 0.18 85.29 18.01
C ARG A 6 -0.62 84.19 17.35
N GLY A 7 0.02 83.15 16.91
CA GLY A 7 -0.67 81.92 16.47
C GLY A 7 -0.67 80.89 17.59
N ALA A 8 -1.87 80.43 17.96
CA ALA A 8 -2.06 79.35 18.95
C ALA A 8 -1.81 77.95 18.26
N LEU A 9 -0.92 77.20 18.80
CA LEU A 9 -0.75 75.78 18.43
C LEU A 9 -1.84 74.94 19.15
N LEU A 10 -2.71 74.34 18.38
CA LEU A 10 -3.64 73.29 18.82
C LEU A 10 -2.89 71.94 18.67
N LEU A 11 -2.60 71.29 19.80
CA LEU A 11 -2.10 69.90 19.86
C LEU A 11 -3.27 68.96 19.66
N ALA A 12 -3.37 68.32 18.49
CA ALA A 12 -4.33 67.22 18.26
C ALA A 12 -3.67 65.93 18.72
N ALA A 13 -4.17 65.36 19.82
CA ALA A 13 -3.75 64.03 20.27
C ALA A 13 -4.40 62.97 19.36
N LEU A 14 -3.59 62.30 18.54
CA LEU A 14 -4.00 61.11 17.78
C LEU A 14 -4.08 59.95 18.78
N VAL A 15 -5.29 59.52 19.12
CA VAL A 15 -5.54 58.22 19.78
C VAL A 15 -5.46 57.14 18.71
N CYS A 16 -4.29 56.47 18.59
CA CYS A 16 -4.16 55.22 17.84
C CYS A 16 -4.90 54.13 18.59
N GLY A 17 -6.17 53.91 18.23
CA GLY A 17 -6.87 52.69 18.59
C GLY A 17 -6.21 51.49 17.89
N SER A 18 -5.53 50.65 18.65
CA SER A 18 -5.09 49.33 18.20
C SER A 18 -6.32 48.47 17.94
N ALA A 19 -6.77 48.44 16.68
CA ALA A 19 -7.70 47.43 16.22
C ALA A 19 -6.98 46.08 16.37
N ALA A 20 -7.32 45.30 17.38
CA ALA A 20 -6.96 43.89 17.45
C ALA A 20 -7.58 43.24 16.20
N TRP A 21 -6.71 42.87 15.26
CA TRP A 21 -7.10 41.96 14.18
C TRP A 21 -7.42 40.65 14.87
N ALA A 22 -8.69 40.33 15.06
CA ALA A 22 -9.12 38.99 15.36
C ALA A 22 -8.68 38.14 14.16
N ASP A 23 -7.82 37.13 14.40
CA ASP A 23 -7.56 36.10 13.41
C ASP A 23 -8.90 35.60 12.89
N PRO A 24 -9.06 35.42 11.56
CA PRO A 24 -10.26 34.82 11.03
C PRO A 24 -10.44 33.48 11.74
N PRO A 25 -11.67 33.09 12.11
CA PRO A 25 -11.89 31.80 12.73
C PRO A 25 -11.23 30.77 11.82
N GLN A 26 -10.28 30.01 12.35
CA GLN A 26 -9.81 28.81 11.67
C GLN A 26 -11.06 28.01 11.41
N ASP A 27 -11.41 27.90 10.15
CA ASP A 27 -12.48 27.03 9.68
C ASP A 27 -12.07 25.64 10.16
N SER A 28 -12.63 25.23 11.30
CA SER A 28 -12.54 23.86 11.78
C SER A 28 -13.36 23.07 10.76
N GLY A 29 -12.74 22.75 9.63
CA GLY A 29 -13.36 22.10 8.51
C GLY A 29 -14.13 20.90 9.01
N HIS A 30 -15.46 21.07 9.13
CA HIS A 30 -16.35 19.99 9.48
C HIS A 30 -16.19 18.91 8.41
N ILE A 31 -15.51 17.82 8.75
CA ILE A 31 -15.41 16.65 7.87
C ILE A 31 -16.81 16.05 7.80
N ASN A 32 -17.46 16.23 6.66
CA ASN A 32 -18.83 15.78 6.42
C ASN A 32 -18.90 14.34 5.88
N ALA A 33 -17.80 13.79 5.36
CA ALA A 33 -17.68 12.45 4.84
C ALA A 33 -16.21 12.05 4.82
N LEU A 34 -15.94 10.73 4.74
CA LEU A 34 -14.60 10.15 4.52
C LEU A 34 -14.59 9.38 3.20
N THR A 35 -13.45 9.35 2.52
CA THR A 35 -13.23 8.52 1.33
C THR A 35 -12.28 7.37 1.67
N PHE A 36 -12.73 6.14 1.44
CA PHE A 36 -11.94 4.93 1.61
C PHE A 36 -11.38 4.44 0.28
N GLY A 37 -10.06 4.37 0.17
CA GLY A 37 -9.34 3.81 -0.97
C GLY A 37 -9.22 2.30 -0.89
N ILE A 38 -9.51 1.60 -2.00
CA ILE A 38 -9.51 0.14 -2.06
C ILE A 38 -8.45 -0.35 -3.03
N LEU A 39 -7.53 -1.18 -2.54
CA LEU A 39 -6.53 -1.85 -3.37
C LEU A 39 -7.22 -2.79 -4.38
N PRO A 40 -6.93 -2.69 -5.70
CA PRO A 40 -7.66 -3.44 -6.74
C PRO A 40 -7.11 -4.86 -6.93
N ILE A 41 -7.24 -5.73 -5.93
CA ILE A 41 -6.69 -7.10 -5.98
C ILE A 41 -7.44 -7.97 -7.00
N GLY A 42 -8.78 -7.94 -6.98
CA GLY A 42 -9.65 -8.69 -7.90
C GLY A 42 -10.33 -7.83 -8.98
N GLY A 43 -9.88 -6.58 -9.14
CA GLY A 43 -10.49 -5.59 -10.04
C GLY A 43 -11.47 -4.64 -9.32
N PRO A 44 -11.77 -3.47 -9.96
CA PRO A 44 -12.47 -2.37 -9.27
C PRO A 44 -13.87 -2.71 -8.81
N SER A 45 -14.70 -3.29 -9.66
CA SER A 45 -16.12 -3.59 -9.36
C SER A 45 -16.27 -4.63 -8.26
N GLU A 46 -15.42 -5.67 -8.31
CA GLU A 46 -15.41 -6.73 -7.32
C GLU A 46 -14.95 -6.20 -5.97
N SER A 47 -13.88 -5.42 -5.94
CA SER A 47 -13.35 -4.80 -4.73
C SER A 47 -14.41 -3.90 -4.07
N LEU A 48 -15.12 -3.06 -4.84
CA LEU A 48 -16.22 -2.24 -4.33
C LEU A 48 -17.33 -3.09 -3.69
N ALA A 49 -17.77 -4.15 -4.37
CA ALA A 49 -18.85 -5.02 -3.88
C ALA A 49 -18.44 -5.73 -2.58
N ALA A 50 -17.21 -6.20 -2.49
CA ALA A 50 -16.69 -6.91 -1.32
C ALA A 50 -16.56 -6.01 -0.07
N TRP A 51 -16.07 -4.78 -0.24
CA TRP A 51 -15.82 -3.86 0.87
C TRP A 51 -17.08 -3.13 1.35
N ARG A 52 -18.07 -2.91 0.49
CA ARG A 52 -19.27 -2.12 0.78
C ARG A 52 -19.97 -2.50 2.10
N PRO A 53 -20.27 -3.80 2.40
CA PRO A 53 -21.00 -4.15 3.61
C PRO A 53 -20.29 -3.76 4.91
N MET A 54 -18.95 -3.85 4.93
CA MET A 54 -18.13 -3.41 6.05
C MET A 54 -18.09 -1.88 6.15
N LEU A 55 -17.92 -1.17 5.04
CA LEU A 55 -17.85 0.29 5.02
C LEU A 55 -19.18 0.93 5.45
N ASP A 56 -20.32 0.32 5.11
CA ASP A 56 -21.64 0.73 5.58
C ASP A 56 -21.76 0.58 7.11
N ASP A 57 -21.19 -0.47 7.70
CA ASP A 57 -21.14 -0.64 9.15
C ASP A 57 -20.24 0.41 9.83
N LEU A 58 -19.05 0.65 9.26
CA LEU A 58 -18.14 1.68 9.77
C LEU A 58 -18.76 3.07 9.69
N SER A 59 -19.45 3.39 8.60
CA SER A 59 -20.16 4.65 8.43
C SER A 59 -21.20 4.87 9.55
N ARG A 60 -21.97 3.83 9.90
CA ARG A 60 -22.91 3.90 11.02
C ARG A 60 -22.21 4.07 12.37
N THR A 61 -21.11 3.36 12.60
CA THR A 61 -20.34 3.42 13.85
C THR A 61 -19.69 4.78 14.05
N LEU A 62 -19.18 5.37 12.98
CA LEU A 62 -18.49 6.67 13.02
C LEU A 62 -19.47 7.86 12.96
N HIS A 63 -20.74 7.61 12.62
CA HIS A 63 -21.74 8.66 12.32
C HIS A 63 -21.26 9.63 11.23
N LEU A 64 -20.52 9.09 10.25
CA LEU A 64 -19.97 9.82 9.10
C LEU A 64 -20.17 8.99 7.83
N PRO A 65 -20.67 9.57 6.73
CA PRO A 65 -20.67 8.90 5.44
C PRO A 65 -19.27 8.48 5.03
N ILE A 66 -19.15 7.25 4.52
CA ILE A 66 -17.89 6.75 3.93
C ILE A 66 -18.15 6.46 2.46
N HIS A 67 -17.48 7.20 1.59
CA HIS A 67 -17.45 6.94 0.16
C HIS A 67 -16.32 5.98 -0.15
N SER A 68 -16.52 5.04 -1.06
CA SER A 68 -15.49 4.13 -1.51
C SER A 68 -14.92 4.57 -2.85
N LEU A 69 -13.59 4.61 -2.96
CA LEU A 69 -12.87 4.85 -4.19
C LEU A 69 -12.16 3.56 -4.60
N SER A 70 -12.54 3.02 -5.74
CA SER A 70 -11.84 1.89 -6.36
C SER A 70 -11.25 2.33 -7.69
N VAL A 71 -10.06 1.83 -7.97
CA VAL A 71 -9.25 2.16 -9.14
C VAL A 71 -8.83 0.88 -9.85
N SER A 72 -8.30 0.99 -11.06
CA SER A 72 -7.89 -0.19 -11.84
C SER A 72 -6.47 -0.65 -11.54
N THR A 73 -5.63 0.23 -10.96
CA THR A 73 -4.20 0.00 -10.77
C THR A 73 -3.73 0.41 -9.38
N TYR A 74 -2.64 -0.18 -8.90
CA TYR A 74 -1.97 0.23 -7.66
C TYR A 74 -1.45 1.66 -7.75
N GLU A 75 -0.87 2.02 -8.90
CA GLU A 75 -0.41 3.38 -9.18
C GLU A 75 -1.57 4.40 -9.09
N GLY A 76 -2.74 4.06 -9.66
CA GLY A 76 -3.93 4.91 -9.57
C GLY A 76 -4.41 5.14 -8.14
N LEU A 77 -4.26 4.16 -7.23
CA LEU A 77 -4.55 4.35 -5.81
C LEU A 77 -3.50 5.22 -5.14
N GLY A 78 -2.22 5.03 -5.45
CA GLY A 78 -1.14 5.89 -4.98
C GLY A 78 -1.35 7.34 -5.39
N GLN A 79 -1.66 7.59 -6.65
CA GLN A 79 -1.98 8.93 -7.14
C GLN A 79 -3.20 9.54 -6.41
N ALA A 80 -4.25 8.74 -6.17
CA ALA A 80 -5.42 9.23 -5.44
C ALA A 80 -5.11 9.63 -3.98
N MET A 81 -4.17 8.93 -3.33
CA MET A 81 -3.67 9.30 -1.99
C MET A 81 -2.81 10.58 -2.04
N ALA A 82 -1.88 10.67 -2.99
CA ALA A 82 -1.02 11.84 -3.19
C ALA A 82 -1.83 13.11 -3.51
N GLU A 83 -2.94 12.98 -4.22
CA GLU A 83 -3.89 14.05 -4.54
C GLU A 83 -4.92 14.33 -3.42
N GLU A 84 -4.76 13.72 -2.25
CA GLU A 84 -5.64 13.86 -1.08
C GLU A 84 -7.12 13.51 -1.36
N ARG A 85 -7.41 12.70 -2.39
CA ARG A 85 -8.75 12.20 -2.73
C ARG A 85 -9.19 11.02 -1.87
N VAL A 86 -8.30 10.52 -1.02
CA VAL A 86 -8.50 9.37 -0.14
C VAL A 86 -8.11 9.77 1.28
N ASP A 87 -9.01 9.59 2.24
CA ASP A 87 -8.77 9.89 3.64
C ASP A 87 -8.14 8.72 4.39
N PHE A 88 -8.55 7.51 4.06
CA PHE A 88 -7.94 6.28 4.57
C PHE A 88 -8.05 5.18 3.51
N ALA A 89 -7.13 4.20 3.52
CA ALA A 89 -7.06 3.19 2.47
C ALA A 89 -6.53 1.85 2.96
N PHE A 90 -7.05 0.77 2.39
CA PHE A 90 -6.44 -0.55 2.47
C PHE A 90 -5.42 -0.70 1.35
N VAL A 91 -4.16 -0.95 1.71
CA VAL A 91 -3.02 -0.92 0.79
C VAL A 91 -2.02 -2.04 1.03
N SER A 92 -1.25 -2.40 -0.01
CA SER A 92 -0.08 -3.27 0.11
C SER A 92 1.04 -2.59 0.90
N GLY A 93 1.93 -3.36 1.49
CA GLY A 93 3.04 -2.80 2.27
C GLY A 93 3.95 -1.86 1.46
N ARG A 94 4.18 -2.14 0.17
CA ARG A 94 4.97 -1.25 -0.70
C ARG A 94 4.27 0.09 -0.94
N LEU A 95 2.97 0.04 -1.26
CA LEU A 95 2.19 1.27 -1.46
C LEU A 95 2.03 2.06 -0.15
N ALA A 96 1.94 1.35 0.99
CA ALA A 96 1.92 1.99 2.31
C ALA A 96 3.23 2.72 2.63
N LEU A 97 4.40 2.17 2.23
CA LEU A 97 5.68 2.87 2.37
C LEU A 97 5.67 4.21 1.64
N ASP A 98 5.26 4.22 0.37
CA ASP A 98 5.17 5.46 -0.41
C ASP A 98 4.20 6.45 0.24
N ALA A 99 3.02 5.99 0.65
CA ALA A 99 2.00 6.81 1.29
C ALA A 99 2.49 7.44 2.61
N VAL A 100 3.22 6.68 3.45
CA VAL A 100 3.75 7.19 4.72
C VAL A 100 4.92 8.14 4.51
N VAL A 101 5.76 7.89 3.51
CA VAL A 101 6.96 8.71 3.26
C VAL A 101 6.62 10.01 2.54
N HIS A 102 5.69 9.98 1.58
CA HIS A 102 5.46 11.07 0.64
C HIS A 102 4.08 11.73 0.75
N ASP A 103 3.03 10.97 1.13
CA ASP A 103 1.64 11.38 0.98
C ASP A 103 0.97 11.75 2.31
N ARG A 104 1.75 12.03 3.36
CA ARG A 104 1.25 12.38 4.70
C ARG A 104 0.24 11.37 5.26
N MET A 105 0.51 10.09 5.06
CA MET A 105 -0.28 9.01 5.64
C MET A 105 0.42 8.38 6.84
N GLN A 106 -0.35 7.68 7.69
CA GLN A 106 0.16 6.82 8.76
C GLN A 106 -0.59 5.51 8.82
N VAL A 107 0.07 4.44 9.23
CA VAL A 107 -0.56 3.14 9.47
C VAL A 107 -1.39 3.21 10.76
N ILE A 108 -2.62 2.69 10.71
CA ILE A 108 -3.52 2.62 11.89
C ILE A 108 -3.98 1.21 12.21
N ALA A 109 -3.90 0.29 11.26
CA ALA A 109 -4.31 -1.09 11.47
C ALA A 109 -3.63 -2.04 10.49
N GLN A 110 -3.44 -3.28 10.89
CA GLN A 110 -2.99 -4.38 10.04
C GLN A 110 -4.07 -5.45 9.95
N LEU A 111 -4.26 -5.99 8.75
CA LEU A 111 -5.16 -7.09 8.47
C LEU A 111 -4.80 -8.34 9.27
N THR A 112 -5.83 -9.07 9.75
CA THR A 112 -5.70 -10.40 10.35
C THR A 112 -6.53 -11.42 9.58
N ARG A 113 -6.11 -12.69 9.59
CA ARG A 113 -6.80 -13.79 8.92
C ARG A 113 -7.33 -14.81 9.92
N SER A 114 -8.38 -15.55 9.52
CA SER A 114 -9.06 -16.55 10.34
C SER A 114 -8.14 -17.71 10.76
N ASN A 115 -7.15 -18.04 9.92
CA ASN A 115 -6.16 -19.08 10.21
C ASN A 115 -5.04 -18.63 11.19
N GLY A 116 -5.10 -17.39 11.71
CA GLY A 116 -4.11 -16.83 12.63
C GLY A 116 -2.73 -16.59 12.01
N SER A 117 -2.61 -16.64 10.67
CA SER A 117 -1.33 -16.40 10.00
C SER A 117 -0.81 -14.99 10.29
N ARG A 118 0.51 -14.85 10.44
CA ARG A 118 1.19 -13.56 10.61
C ARG A 118 1.49 -12.86 9.29
N GLY A 119 1.16 -13.52 8.17
CA GLY A 119 1.43 -13.06 6.84
C GLY A 119 1.03 -14.10 5.80
N TYR A 120 1.52 -13.92 4.60
CA TYR A 120 1.27 -14.77 3.46
C TYR A 120 2.55 -14.97 2.65
N TYR A 121 2.52 -15.75 1.58
CA TYR A 121 3.69 -16.04 0.75
C TYR A 121 3.42 -15.63 -0.70
N SER A 122 4.42 -15.07 -1.35
CA SER A 122 4.44 -14.97 -2.80
C SER A 122 4.72 -16.33 -3.39
N VAL A 123 4.10 -16.65 -4.51
CA VAL A 123 4.29 -17.89 -5.25
C VAL A 123 4.52 -17.62 -6.73
N LEU A 124 5.31 -18.46 -7.38
CA LEU A 124 5.34 -18.59 -8.82
C LEU A 124 4.50 -19.78 -9.24
N LEU A 125 3.60 -19.57 -10.17
CA LEU A 125 2.67 -20.56 -10.68
C LEU A 125 3.09 -20.99 -12.08
N VAL A 126 2.91 -22.27 -12.39
CA VAL A 126 3.03 -22.83 -13.73
C VAL A 126 1.85 -23.79 -13.98
N ALA A 127 1.60 -24.15 -15.25
CA ALA A 127 0.65 -25.19 -15.57
C ALA A 127 1.08 -26.53 -14.93
N LYS A 128 0.10 -27.36 -14.55
CA LYS A 128 0.33 -28.63 -13.84
C LYS A 128 1.22 -29.58 -14.64
N ASP A 129 1.08 -29.60 -15.94
CA ASP A 129 1.83 -30.40 -16.91
C ASP A 129 3.08 -29.69 -17.47
N SER A 130 3.35 -28.47 -17.02
CA SER A 130 4.51 -27.69 -17.45
C SER A 130 5.82 -28.48 -17.31
N PRO A 131 6.73 -28.42 -18.28
CA PRO A 131 8.07 -29.04 -18.18
C PRO A 131 9.01 -28.30 -17.22
N ILE A 132 8.62 -27.14 -16.69
CA ILE A 132 9.39 -26.36 -15.73
C ILE A 132 9.11 -26.92 -14.34
N ARG A 133 10.01 -27.75 -13.78
CA ARG A 133 9.80 -28.46 -12.52
C ARG A 133 10.34 -27.70 -11.30
N ASN A 134 11.32 -26.84 -11.51
CA ASN A 134 12.01 -26.05 -10.48
C ASN A 134 12.58 -24.75 -11.10
N LEU A 135 13.19 -23.90 -10.27
CA LEU A 135 13.78 -22.65 -10.73
C LEU A 135 14.96 -22.85 -11.71
N ASP A 136 15.71 -23.95 -11.60
CA ASP A 136 16.80 -24.21 -12.54
C ASP A 136 16.26 -24.52 -13.94
N ASP A 137 15.12 -25.20 -14.04
CA ASP A 137 14.44 -25.41 -15.33
C ASP A 137 13.96 -24.09 -15.95
N LEU A 138 13.49 -23.16 -15.11
CA LEU A 138 13.11 -21.81 -15.51
C LEU A 138 14.31 -21.07 -16.10
N PHE A 139 15.42 -21.02 -15.34
CA PHE A 139 16.60 -20.24 -15.71
C PHE A 139 17.39 -20.77 -16.90
N ARG A 140 17.16 -22.02 -17.32
CA ARG A 140 17.71 -22.57 -18.58
C ARG A 140 16.98 -22.08 -19.84
N ARG A 141 15.95 -21.21 -19.71
CA ARG A 141 15.07 -20.80 -20.82
C ARG A 141 14.97 -19.28 -20.99
N PRO A 142 16.10 -18.53 -20.99
CA PRO A 142 16.05 -17.08 -21.17
C PRO A 142 15.43 -16.72 -22.51
N GLY A 143 14.58 -15.71 -22.54
CA GLY A 143 13.94 -15.21 -23.76
C GLY A 143 12.95 -16.17 -24.42
N LYS A 144 12.48 -17.22 -23.72
CA LYS A 144 11.60 -18.24 -24.31
C LYS A 144 10.23 -18.35 -23.66
N LEU A 145 10.05 -17.80 -22.48
CA LEU A 145 8.84 -17.97 -21.68
C LEU A 145 8.07 -16.66 -21.56
N ARG A 146 6.73 -16.76 -21.42
CA ARG A 146 5.81 -15.67 -21.18
C ARG A 146 5.55 -15.58 -19.67
N TYR A 147 5.69 -14.40 -19.09
CA TYR A 147 5.49 -14.16 -17.67
C TYR A 147 4.32 -13.21 -17.43
N ALA A 148 3.36 -13.62 -16.59
CA ALA A 148 2.29 -12.77 -16.09
C ALA A 148 2.62 -12.36 -14.65
N ARG A 149 2.79 -11.06 -14.39
CA ARG A 149 3.18 -10.53 -13.09
C ARG A 149 2.29 -9.40 -12.60
N GLY A 150 2.35 -9.12 -11.31
CA GLY A 150 1.72 -7.94 -10.72
C GLY A 150 2.44 -6.64 -11.09
N GLU A 151 1.79 -5.52 -10.80
CA GLU A 151 2.37 -4.19 -10.92
C GLU A 151 3.60 -4.03 -10.00
N VAL A 152 4.47 -3.06 -10.31
CA VAL A 152 5.71 -2.80 -9.56
C VAL A 152 5.48 -2.45 -8.07
N LEU A 153 4.30 -1.93 -7.74
CA LEU A 153 3.87 -1.66 -6.37
C LEU A 153 3.27 -2.88 -5.66
N SER A 154 3.12 -4.01 -6.34
CA SER A 154 2.66 -5.26 -5.74
C SER A 154 3.82 -5.97 -5.03
N VAL A 155 3.68 -6.21 -3.73
CA VAL A 155 4.69 -6.92 -2.94
C VAL A 155 4.87 -8.35 -3.43
N SER A 156 3.80 -9.15 -3.48
CA SER A 156 3.86 -10.57 -3.87
C SER A 156 3.85 -10.78 -5.37
N GLY A 157 3.30 -9.83 -6.14
CA GLY A 157 3.22 -9.94 -7.59
C GLY A 157 4.50 -9.49 -8.31
N TYR A 158 5.34 -8.69 -7.67
CA TYR A 158 6.56 -8.15 -8.28
C TYR A 158 7.75 -8.09 -7.30
N LEU A 159 7.65 -7.30 -6.23
CA LEU A 159 8.80 -6.95 -5.40
C LEU A 159 9.52 -8.20 -4.82
N VAL A 160 8.76 -9.13 -4.27
CA VAL A 160 9.32 -10.35 -3.65
C VAL A 160 9.85 -11.34 -4.68
N PRO A 161 9.13 -11.70 -5.76
CA PRO A 161 9.71 -12.51 -6.84
C PRO A 161 10.97 -11.88 -7.43
N GLU A 162 10.96 -10.57 -7.68
CA GLU A 162 12.12 -9.86 -8.21
C GLU A 162 13.31 -9.97 -7.26
N THR A 163 13.10 -9.71 -5.97
CA THR A 163 14.16 -9.75 -4.96
C THR A 163 14.70 -11.17 -4.71
N GLN A 164 13.80 -12.16 -4.53
CA GLN A 164 14.20 -13.48 -4.04
C GLN A 164 14.52 -14.49 -5.17
N VAL A 165 13.99 -14.25 -6.39
CA VAL A 165 14.18 -15.20 -7.50
C VAL A 165 15.14 -14.61 -8.53
N PHE A 166 14.84 -13.45 -9.11
CA PHE A 166 15.58 -12.92 -10.26
C PHE A 166 16.85 -12.17 -9.85
N ALA A 167 16.76 -11.16 -8.98
CA ALA A 167 17.90 -10.35 -8.57
C ALA A 167 18.98 -11.16 -7.81
N ASN A 168 18.60 -12.27 -7.15
CA ASN A 168 19.54 -13.23 -6.57
C ASN A 168 20.48 -13.84 -7.61
N ARG A 169 20.05 -13.91 -8.86
CA ARG A 169 20.83 -14.44 -9.99
C ARG A 169 21.36 -13.33 -10.91
N ARG A 170 21.29 -12.08 -10.48
CA ARG A 170 21.64 -10.88 -11.26
C ARG A 170 20.81 -10.77 -12.55
N LEU A 171 19.56 -11.20 -12.49
CA LEU A 171 18.59 -11.11 -13.57
C LEU A 171 17.54 -10.07 -13.21
N ASP A 172 16.91 -9.53 -14.23
CA ASP A 172 15.74 -8.68 -14.15
C ASP A 172 14.62 -9.41 -14.91
N SER A 173 13.44 -9.55 -14.27
CA SER A 173 12.34 -10.31 -14.87
C SER A 173 11.85 -9.70 -16.18
N ASP A 174 11.86 -8.37 -16.31
CA ASP A 174 11.36 -7.69 -17.51
C ASP A 174 12.24 -7.96 -18.74
N THR A 175 13.53 -8.28 -18.54
CA THR A 175 14.47 -8.61 -19.61
C THR A 175 14.72 -10.11 -19.79
N PHE A 176 14.41 -10.91 -18.77
CA PHE A 176 14.65 -12.36 -18.79
C PHE A 176 13.64 -13.10 -19.66
N PHE A 177 12.38 -12.69 -19.65
CA PHE A 177 11.29 -13.36 -20.36
C PHE A 177 11.15 -12.89 -21.81
N ALA A 178 10.55 -13.73 -22.68
CA ALA A 178 10.21 -13.35 -24.05
C ALA A 178 9.13 -12.27 -24.10
N ASN A 179 8.19 -12.34 -23.17
CA ASN A 179 7.12 -11.37 -22.98
C ASN A 179 6.73 -11.29 -21.52
N VAL A 180 6.41 -10.09 -21.05
CA VAL A 180 5.88 -9.83 -19.71
C VAL A 180 4.55 -9.12 -19.84
N THR A 181 3.50 -9.66 -19.21
CA THR A 181 2.20 -9.03 -19.05
C THR A 181 2.02 -8.62 -17.61
N VAL A 182 1.36 -7.49 -17.38
CA VAL A 182 1.12 -6.94 -16.04
C VAL A 182 -0.38 -6.86 -15.80
N ASP A 183 -0.86 -7.60 -14.79
CA ASP A 183 -2.27 -7.62 -14.41
C ASP A 183 -2.43 -7.98 -12.92
N ASN A 184 -3.66 -8.02 -12.44
CA ASN A 184 -3.98 -8.46 -11.08
C ASN A 184 -3.73 -9.97 -10.89
N HIS A 185 -3.70 -10.42 -9.63
CA HIS A 185 -3.39 -11.81 -9.28
C HIS A 185 -4.36 -12.82 -9.89
N GLN A 186 -5.66 -12.50 -9.97
CA GLN A 186 -6.66 -13.38 -10.57
C GLN A 186 -6.40 -13.61 -12.06
N ASN A 187 -6.20 -12.53 -12.82
CA ASN A 187 -5.94 -12.58 -14.26
C ASN A 187 -4.61 -13.27 -14.57
N ASN A 188 -3.58 -13.03 -13.75
CA ASN A 188 -2.29 -13.71 -13.87
C ASN A 188 -2.42 -15.25 -13.68
N ALA A 189 -3.20 -15.71 -12.72
CA ALA A 189 -3.47 -17.14 -12.53
C ALA A 189 -4.28 -17.73 -13.70
N LEU A 190 -5.30 -17.01 -14.18
CA LEU A 190 -6.08 -17.39 -15.36
C LEU A 190 -5.22 -17.50 -16.62
N ALA A 191 -4.29 -16.57 -16.83
CA ALA A 191 -3.39 -16.59 -17.98
C ALA A 191 -2.56 -17.88 -18.05
N VAL A 192 -2.06 -18.38 -16.91
CA VAL A 192 -1.34 -19.67 -16.88
C VAL A 192 -2.30 -20.84 -17.06
N ALA A 193 -3.46 -20.83 -16.39
CA ALA A 193 -4.44 -21.91 -16.50
C ALA A 193 -5.00 -22.08 -17.92
N ASN A 194 -5.02 -21.00 -18.71
CA ASN A 194 -5.50 -20.96 -20.09
C ASN A 194 -4.37 -21.03 -21.13
N ASN A 195 -3.11 -21.27 -20.72
CA ASN A 195 -1.93 -21.30 -21.59
C ASN A 195 -1.63 -19.97 -22.33
N GLU A 196 -2.04 -18.84 -21.79
CA GLU A 196 -1.70 -17.50 -22.26
C GLU A 196 -0.36 -17.02 -21.71
N ALA A 197 0.06 -17.54 -20.55
CA ALA A 197 1.37 -17.38 -19.96
C ALA A 197 1.95 -18.73 -19.54
N ASP A 198 3.28 -18.82 -19.47
CA ASP A 198 3.98 -20.05 -19.08
C ASP A 198 4.26 -20.08 -17.58
N ILE A 199 4.34 -18.89 -16.96
CA ILE A 199 4.56 -18.69 -15.53
C ILE A 199 3.84 -17.43 -15.05
N ALA A 200 3.38 -17.41 -13.82
CA ALA A 200 2.81 -16.20 -13.21
C ALA A 200 3.27 -16.02 -11.77
N SER A 201 3.36 -14.76 -11.32
CA SER A 201 3.44 -14.43 -9.90
C SER A 201 2.05 -14.30 -9.29
N ASN A 202 1.92 -14.78 -8.05
CA ASN A 202 0.71 -14.74 -7.27
C ASN A 202 1.04 -14.79 -5.77
N ASN A 203 0.05 -15.06 -4.92
CA ASN A 203 0.28 -15.31 -3.50
C ASN A 203 -0.69 -16.34 -2.93
N THR A 204 -0.34 -16.89 -1.76
CA THR A 204 -1.12 -17.96 -1.13
C THR A 204 -2.54 -17.52 -0.77
N ALA A 205 -2.73 -16.28 -0.34
CA ALA A 205 -4.04 -15.77 0.07
C ALA A 205 -5.01 -15.66 -1.12
N ASP A 206 -4.55 -15.09 -2.25
CA ASP A 206 -5.38 -14.98 -3.44
C ASP A 206 -5.60 -16.33 -4.13
N MET A 207 -4.65 -17.27 -4.01
CA MET A 207 -4.82 -18.64 -4.53
C MET A 207 -5.88 -19.44 -3.77
N GLU A 208 -6.08 -19.22 -2.47
CA GLU A 208 -7.19 -19.81 -1.71
C GLU A 208 -8.52 -19.36 -2.31
N ARG A 209 -8.72 -18.06 -2.50
CA ARG A 209 -9.92 -17.50 -3.14
C ARG A 209 -10.07 -17.92 -4.60
N PHE A 210 -8.96 -17.99 -5.33
CA PHE A 210 -8.97 -18.46 -6.72
C PHE A 210 -9.45 -19.91 -6.82
N ALA A 211 -9.05 -20.79 -5.89
CA ALA A 211 -9.51 -22.16 -5.82
C ALA A 211 -11.03 -22.28 -5.61
N GLU A 212 -11.62 -21.39 -4.80
CA GLU A 212 -13.07 -21.37 -4.56
C GLU A 212 -13.86 -20.87 -5.79
N ARG A 213 -13.34 -19.86 -6.47
CA ARG A 213 -14.04 -19.19 -7.58
C ARG A 213 -13.82 -19.86 -8.93
N PHE A 214 -12.66 -20.44 -9.15
CA PHE A 214 -12.19 -21.02 -10.40
C PHE A 214 -11.60 -22.42 -10.18
N PRO A 215 -12.37 -23.39 -9.61
CA PRO A 215 -11.84 -24.70 -9.22
C PRO A 215 -11.23 -25.47 -10.39
N ASP A 216 -11.81 -25.39 -11.58
CA ASP A 216 -11.31 -26.06 -12.77
C ASP A 216 -9.98 -25.49 -13.27
N GLN A 217 -9.83 -24.15 -13.20
CA GLN A 217 -8.59 -23.48 -13.57
C GLN A 217 -7.52 -23.71 -12.49
N TYR A 218 -7.89 -23.66 -11.20
CA TYR A 218 -6.97 -23.96 -10.11
C TYR A 218 -6.40 -25.37 -10.23
N ALA A 219 -7.23 -26.37 -10.59
CA ALA A 219 -6.78 -27.76 -10.77
C ALA A 219 -5.73 -27.93 -11.88
N ARG A 220 -5.61 -26.96 -12.80
CA ARG A 220 -4.61 -26.93 -13.88
C ARG A 220 -3.30 -26.28 -13.48
N LEU A 221 -3.21 -25.72 -12.28
CA LEU A 221 -2.04 -24.99 -11.78
C LEU A 221 -1.25 -25.81 -10.77
N ARG A 222 0.00 -25.48 -10.60
CA ARG A 222 0.84 -25.86 -9.46
C ARG A 222 1.81 -24.75 -9.10
N VAL A 223 2.20 -24.72 -7.84
CA VAL A 223 3.24 -23.86 -7.33
C VAL A 223 4.60 -24.38 -7.77
N LEU A 224 5.42 -23.51 -8.36
CA LEU A 224 6.80 -23.76 -8.73
C LEU A 224 7.76 -23.33 -7.62
N TRP A 225 7.47 -22.23 -6.95
CA TRP A 225 8.29 -21.61 -5.92
C TRP A 225 7.43 -20.85 -4.91
N THR A 226 7.90 -20.78 -3.66
CA THR A 226 7.28 -20.06 -2.56
C THR A 226 8.32 -19.20 -1.86
N SER A 227 7.97 -17.97 -1.52
CA SER A 227 8.84 -16.99 -0.86
C SER A 227 9.04 -17.23 0.63
N SER A 228 9.86 -16.40 1.27
CA SER A 228 9.76 -16.12 2.71
C SER A 228 8.44 -15.44 3.04
N LEU A 229 8.06 -15.45 4.34
CA LEU A 229 6.84 -14.84 4.84
C LEU A 229 6.81 -13.34 4.54
N ILE A 230 5.67 -12.86 4.04
CA ILE A 230 5.36 -11.45 3.78
C ILE A 230 4.32 -11.01 4.82
N PRO A 231 4.53 -9.93 5.58
CA PRO A 231 3.52 -9.41 6.49
C PRO A 231 2.22 -9.03 5.75
N HIS A 232 1.10 -9.09 6.46
CA HIS A 232 -0.19 -8.70 5.88
C HIS A 232 -0.24 -7.22 5.48
N ALA A 233 -1.17 -6.89 4.58
CA ALA A 233 -1.53 -5.55 4.18
C ALA A 233 -2.03 -4.71 5.38
N VAL A 234 -1.99 -3.39 5.24
CA VAL A 234 -2.32 -2.43 6.27
C VAL A 234 -3.43 -1.47 5.83
N VAL A 235 -4.00 -0.78 6.81
CA VAL A 235 -4.84 0.40 6.57
C VAL A 235 -4.03 1.63 6.96
N VAL A 236 -3.95 2.58 6.03
CA VAL A 236 -3.33 3.90 6.25
C VAL A 236 -4.40 4.97 6.32
N ILE A 237 -4.12 6.09 7.03
CA ILE A 237 -5.01 7.25 7.18
C ILE A 237 -4.20 8.54 7.05
N ARG A 238 -4.79 9.59 6.52
CA ARG A 238 -4.17 10.91 6.42
C ARG A 238 -3.83 11.49 7.80
N THR A 239 -2.65 12.06 7.93
CA THR A 239 -2.15 12.61 9.19
C THR A 239 -2.73 14.00 9.52
N ASP A 240 -3.23 14.73 8.53
CA ASP A 240 -3.86 16.06 8.68
C ASP A 240 -5.32 16.01 9.12
N LEU A 241 -5.94 14.82 9.15
CA LEU A 241 -7.25 14.62 9.78
C LEU A 241 -7.15 14.84 11.30
N PRO A 242 -8.21 15.34 11.97
CA PRO A 242 -8.22 15.51 13.43
C PRO A 242 -7.83 14.24 14.15
N ALA A 243 -6.95 14.33 15.15
CA ALA A 243 -6.42 13.19 15.88
C ALA A 243 -7.53 12.31 16.49
N GLU A 244 -8.58 12.93 17.03
CA GLU A 244 -9.75 12.22 17.57
C GLU A 244 -10.45 11.39 16.47
N LEU A 245 -10.60 11.92 15.27
CA LEU A 245 -11.23 11.21 14.15
C LEU A 245 -10.35 10.02 13.72
N ARG A 246 -9.03 10.21 13.61
CA ARG A 246 -8.08 9.13 13.29
C ARG A 246 -8.17 7.99 14.31
N GLN A 247 -8.21 8.33 15.61
CA GLN A 247 -8.36 7.34 16.69
C GLN A 247 -9.71 6.61 16.62
N ARG A 248 -10.81 7.32 16.34
CA ARG A 248 -12.14 6.72 16.15
C ARG A 248 -12.17 5.74 14.98
N VAL A 249 -11.56 6.09 13.85
CA VAL A 249 -11.45 5.20 12.67
C VAL A 249 -10.63 3.96 13.02
N ALA A 250 -9.47 4.13 13.66
CA ALA A 250 -8.63 3.02 14.10
C ALA A 250 -9.35 2.08 15.09
N ALA A 251 -10.05 2.66 16.07
CA ALA A 251 -10.84 1.89 17.05
C ALA A 251 -12.00 1.13 16.38
N ALA A 252 -12.72 1.76 15.46
CA ALA A 252 -13.81 1.11 14.72
C ALA A 252 -13.31 -0.07 13.89
N LEU A 253 -12.18 0.08 13.18
CA LEU A 253 -11.54 -1.01 12.44
C LEU A 253 -11.10 -2.15 13.36
N THR A 254 -10.34 -1.82 14.42
CA THR A 254 -9.71 -2.83 15.28
C THR A 254 -10.69 -3.54 16.22
N SER A 255 -11.87 -2.97 16.47
CA SER A 255 -12.96 -3.60 17.21
C SER A 255 -13.95 -4.36 16.34
N TYR A 256 -13.91 -4.19 15.01
CA TYR A 256 -14.81 -4.85 14.07
C TYR A 256 -14.66 -6.38 14.13
N ALA A 257 -15.77 -7.09 14.11
CA ALA A 257 -15.87 -8.54 14.30
C ALA A 257 -15.40 -9.06 15.68
N LYS A 258 -15.38 -8.20 16.72
CA LYS A 258 -15.00 -8.59 18.10
C LYS A 258 -16.12 -8.36 19.14
N GLY A 259 -17.25 -7.79 18.73
CA GLY A 259 -18.37 -7.43 19.60
C GLY A 259 -19.56 -8.38 19.55
N LYS A 260 -20.73 -7.88 19.95
CA LYS A 260 -21.98 -8.63 19.96
C LYS A 260 -22.42 -9.10 18.55
N ASN A 261 -22.03 -8.37 17.51
CA ASN A 261 -22.37 -8.65 16.11
C ASN A 261 -21.24 -9.41 15.38
N ALA A 262 -20.23 -9.91 16.10
CA ALA A 262 -19.01 -10.48 15.54
C ALA A 262 -19.24 -11.49 14.43
N GLN A 263 -20.23 -12.38 14.56
CA GLN A 263 -20.54 -13.40 13.54
C GLN A 263 -21.03 -12.76 12.22
N ALA A 264 -21.92 -11.78 12.30
CA ALA A 264 -22.44 -11.09 11.12
C ALA A 264 -21.38 -10.20 10.47
N GLU A 265 -20.54 -9.56 11.27
CA GLU A 265 -19.42 -8.73 10.81
C GLU A 265 -18.32 -9.60 10.17
N LEU A 266 -18.01 -10.76 10.76
CA LEU A 266 -17.05 -11.71 10.20
C LEU A 266 -17.52 -12.24 8.84
N ALA A 267 -18.83 -12.53 8.67
CA ALA A 267 -19.38 -12.93 7.38
C ALA A 267 -19.15 -11.86 6.29
N LYS A 268 -19.20 -10.56 6.65
CA LYS A 268 -18.88 -9.47 5.72
C LYS A 268 -17.40 -9.40 5.40
N LEU A 269 -16.53 -9.62 6.39
CA LEU A 269 -15.08 -9.66 6.18
C LEU A 269 -14.65 -10.81 5.27
N HIS A 270 -15.32 -11.95 5.32
CA HIS A 270 -15.05 -13.08 4.45
C HIS A 270 -15.34 -12.77 2.96
N LEU A 271 -16.15 -11.76 2.66
CA LEU A 271 -16.28 -11.26 1.29
C LEU A 271 -15.00 -10.57 0.80
N ILE A 272 -14.14 -10.13 1.74
CA ILE A 272 -12.89 -9.42 1.49
C ILE A 272 -11.73 -10.37 1.78
N HIS A 273 -11.31 -11.19 0.83
CA HIS A 273 -10.09 -12.03 0.89
C HIS A 273 -9.89 -12.83 2.21
N ASP A 274 -10.93 -13.43 2.75
CA ASP A 274 -10.90 -14.21 4.01
C ASP A 274 -10.24 -13.44 5.18
N ILE A 275 -10.59 -12.19 5.33
CA ILE A 275 -10.15 -11.33 6.44
C ILE A 275 -10.95 -11.72 7.68
N SER A 276 -10.29 -11.86 8.83
CA SER A 276 -10.96 -12.08 10.12
C SER A 276 -11.07 -10.81 10.98
N GLY A 277 -10.43 -9.72 10.55
CA GLY A 277 -10.45 -8.45 11.27
C GLY A 277 -9.17 -7.64 11.05
N PHE A 278 -8.95 -6.74 12.01
CA PHE A 278 -7.78 -5.87 12.03
C PHE A 278 -7.18 -5.84 13.45
N SER A 279 -5.86 -5.79 13.52
CA SER A 279 -5.10 -5.51 14.75
C SER A 279 -4.58 -4.08 14.75
N PRO A 280 -4.40 -3.43 15.91
CA PRO A 280 -3.67 -2.17 15.98
C PRO A 280 -2.28 -2.32 15.37
N ALA A 281 -1.86 -1.33 14.61
CA ALA A 281 -0.56 -1.29 13.95
C ALA A 281 -0.12 0.17 13.74
N GLY A 282 1.18 0.39 13.66
CA GLY A 282 1.80 1.66 13.35
C GLY A 282 2.78 1.55 12.19
N ASN A 283 3.49 2.63 11.89
CA ASN A 283 4.40 2.71 10.76
C ASN A 283 5.55 1.68 10.85
N GLU A 284 5.91 1.22 12.06
CA GLU A 284 6.93 0.18 12.30
C GLU A 284 6.61 -1.15 11.60
N THR A 285 5.33 -1.43 11.33
CA THR A 285 4.92 -2.63 10.58
C THR A 285 5.39 -2.63 9.14
N LEU A 286 5.86 -1.48 8.63
CA LEU A 286 6.37 -1.33 7.27
C LEU A 286 7.87 -1.63 7.15
N VAL A 287 8.60 -1.76 8.25
CA VAL A 287 10.06 -2.06 8.23
C VAL A 287 10.39 -3.29 7.38
N PRO A 288 9.67 -4.43 7.47
CA PRO A 288 9.99 -5.58 6.62
C PRO A 288 9.86 -5.31 5.12
N PHE A 289 8.99 -4.40 4.71
CA PHE A 289 8.84 -4.01 3.30
C PHE A 289 9.99 -3.09 2.87
N ALA A 290 10.41 -2.16 3.73
CA ALA A 290 11.61 -1.36 3.51
C ALA A 290 12.86 -2.25 3.36
N ASP A 291 13.00 -3.31 4.15
CA ASP A 291 14.08 -4.27 4.06
C ASP A 291 14.07 -5.05 2.73
N ILE A 292 12.90 -5.42 2.21
CA ILE A 292 12.79 -6.10 0.92
C ILE A 292 13.26 -5.18 -0.22
N GLU A 293 12.84 -3.90 -0.22
CA GLU A 293 13.29 -2.90 -1.21
C GLU A 293 14.78 -2.63 -1.12
N PHE A 294 15.28 -2.40 0.07
CA PHE A 294 16.70 -2.23 0.32
C PHE A 294 17.53 -3.39 -0.25
N ASN A 295 17.10 -4.62 -0.01
CA ASN A 295 17.76 -5.80 -0.56
C ASN A 295 17.71 -5.82 -2.10
N LEU A 296 16.59 -5.44 -2.72
CA LEU A 296 16.46 -5.37 -4.17
C LEU A 296 17.39 -4.30 -4.75
N ASP A 297 17.41 -3.11 -4.17
CA ASP A 297 18.24 -2.00 -4.64
C ASP A 297 19.74 -2.31 -4.54
N ARG A 298 20.16 -2.94 -3.44
CA ARG A 298 21.55 -3.39 -3.31
C ARG A 298 21.92 -4.42 -4.37
N ARG A 299 21.05 -5.42 -4.62
CA ARG A 299 21.30 -6.43 -5.65
C ARG A 299 21.37 -5.83 -7.05
N ARG A 300 20.46 -4.90 -7.36
CA ARG A 300 20.48 -4.15 -8.62
C ARG A 300 21.77 -3.33 -8.76
N ALA A 301 22.21 -2.66 -7.68
CA ALA A 301 23.47 -1.93 -7.67
C ALA A 301 24.67 -2.85 -7.94
N TYR A 302 24.72 -4.04 -7.34
CA TYR A 302 25.79 -5.01 -7.61
C TYR A 302 25.75 -5.60 -9.03
N SER A 303 24.59 -5.63 -9.66
CA SER A 303 24.40 -6.21 -11.00
C SER A 303 24.55 -5.17 -12.13
N ALA A 304 24.48 -3.89 -11.81
CA ALA A 304 24.58 -2.81 -12.78
C ALA A 304 26.02 -2.67 -13.34
N GLN A 305 26.11 -2.13 -14.54
CA GLN A 305 27.40 -1.73 -15.12
C GLN A 305 27.81 -0.37 -14.56
N TRP A 306 28.99 -0.32 -13.94
CA TRP A 306 29.54 0.89 -13.34
C TRP A 306 30.78 1.40 -14.08
N VAL A 307 30.92 2.69 -14.15
CA VAL A 307 32.12 3.35 -14.70
C VAL A 307 33.37 3.11 -13.86
N SER A 308 33.20 2.79 -12.57
CA SER A 308 34.26 2.43 -11.64
C SER A 308 33.72 1.75 -10.39
N ASP A 309 34.55 1.00 -9.67
CA ASP A 309 34.23 0.43 -8.36
C ASP A 309 33.86 1.53 -7.34
N ALA A 310 34.52 2.69 -7.40
CA ALA A 310 34.23 3.82 -6.54
C ALA A 310 32.78 4.34 -6.74
N ALA A 311 32.28 4.39 -7.99
CA ALA A 311 30.91 4.77 -8.29
C ALA A 311 29.89 3.75 -7.71
N MET A 312 30.17 2.46 -7.85
CA MET A 312 29.36 1.39 -7.24
C MET A 312 29.32 1.54 -5.71
N GLN A 313 30.48 1.70 -5.06
CA GLN A 313 30.57 1.88 -3.60
C GLN A 313 29.82 3.13 -3.13
N THR A 314 29.88 4.22 -3.90
CA THR A 314 29.12 5.43 -3.60
C THR A 314 27.62 5.19 -3.64
N ARG A 315 27.11 4.46 -4.65
CA ARG A 315 25.70 4.08 -4.75
C ARG A 315 25.28 3.18 -3.60
N LEU A 316 26.08 2.16 -3.24
CA LEU A 316 25.79 1.28 -2.12
C LEU A 316 25.68 2.04 -0.79
N LYS A 317 26.64 2.94 -0.50
CA LYS A 317 26.58 3.79 0.69
C LYS A 317 25.33 4.67 0.72
N LYS A 318 24.91 5.19 -0.43
CA LYS A 318 23.67 5.97 -0.54
C LYS A 318 22.44 5.10 -0.21
N ILE A 319 22.34 3.89 -0.77
CA ILE A 319 21.27 2.94 -0.49
C ILE A 319 21.23 2.61 1.01
N ASP A 320 22.39 2.33 1.63
CA ASP A 320 22.48 2.02 3.06
C ASP A 320 21.98 3.22 3.91
N ALA A 321 22.40 4.44 3.60
CA ALA A 321 21.99 5.64 4.33
C ALA A 321 20.49 5.97 4.16
N GLU A 322 19.94 5.79 2.95
CA GLU A 322 18.52 5.99 2.65
C GLU A 322 17.68 4.99 3.45
N HIS A 323 18.08 3.72 3.49
CA HIS A 323 17.39 2.68 4.26
C HIS A 323 17.41 2.98 5.77
N GLU A 324 18.59 3.31 6.34
CA GLU A 324 18.69 3.69 7.74
C GLU A 324 17.81 4.90 8.10
N ALA A 325 17.75 5.90 7.22
CA ALA A 325 16.89 7.07 7.42
C ALA A 325 15.41 6.69 7.39
N LEU A 326 15.01 5.85 6.44
CA LEU A 326 13.65 5.33 6.32
C LEU A 326 13.23 4.53 7.56
N VAL A 327 14.06 3.59 8.00
CA VAL A 327 13.77 2.79 9.21
C VAL A 327 13.63 3.69 10.44
N ARG A 328 14.51 4.69 10.61
CA ARG A 328 14.36 5.67 11.70
C ARG A 328 13.04 6.43 11.62
N GLN A 329 12.61 6.84 10.43
CA GLN A 329 11.32 7.51 10.22
C GLN A 329 10.15 6.61 10.58
N LEU A 330 10.16 5.33 10.14
CA LEU A 330 9.09 4.36 10.42
C LEU A 330 8.99 3.99 11.91
N MET A 331 10.14 3.97 12.61
CA MET A 331 10.21 3.65 14.04
C MET A 331 9.94 4.87 14.94
N ALA A 332 9.86 6.07 14.38
CA ALA A 332 9.51 7.26 15.15
C ALA A 332 8.07 7.15 15.67
N PRO A 333 7.80 7.57 16.92
CA PRO A 333 6.43 7.59 17.43
C PRO A 333 5.53 8.41 16.50
N SER A 334 4.41 7.84 16.10
CA SER A 334 3.40 8.58 15.35
C SER A 334 2.97 9.79 16.19
N THR A 335 3.00 10.97 15.60
CA THR A 335 2.49 12.19 16.28
C THR A 335 1.00 11.97 16.59
N PRO A 336 0.56 12.16 17.84
CA PRO A 336 -0.80 11.88 18.27
C PRO A 336 -1.87 12.66 17.50
#